data_4e368da3a783782558c68b890173c380
#
_entry.id   4e368da3a783782558c68b890173c380
#
_cell.length_a   1.000
_cell.length_b   1.000
_cell.length_c   1.000
_cell.angle_alpha   90.00
_cell.angle_beta   90.00
_cell.angle_gamma   90.00
#
_symmetry.space_group_name_H-M   'P 1'
#
loop_
_entity.id
_entity.type
_entity.pdbx_description
1 polymer ?
#
loop_
_entity_poly.entity_id
_entity_poly.type
_entity_poly.pdbx_seq_one_letter_code
_entity_poly.pdbx_strand_id
1 'polypeptide(L)'
;MDYVDELTSGRTPLVKKAAKKILRGRLKGYGPFLHQALEGEMEKPKSWESQMYLLYAMAATDCTEEIPYLKSLLLRDIPTPVTYRSLAVAIAYLENLETENLSFVYESLESNNLLQAAGVCAALYLRKIVLKDDDFEKIMTFITKDVYLENIRGTIAPFMFILAASYLYIQNRIARKL
;
A
#
# COMPACT_ATOMS: atom_id res chain seq x y z
N MET A 1 4.67 -16.78 -20.86
CA MET A 1 3.26 -16.38 -21.09
C MET A 1 3.21 -14.90 -20.85
N ASP A 2 2.86 -14.15 -21.87
CA ASP A 2 2.85 -12.68 -21.80
C ASP A 2 1.46 -12.20 -21.35
N TYR A 3 1.41 -11.29 -20.38
CA TYR A 3 0.17 -10.75 -19.83
C TYR A 3 -0.16 -9.35 -20.38
N VAL A 4 0.62 -8.85 -21.34
CA VAL A 4 0.44 -7.53 -21.93
C VAL A 4 -0.95 -7.39 -22.55
N ASP A 5 -1.35 -8.35 -23.38
CA ASP A 5 -2.67 -8.32 -24.03
C ASP A 5 -3.83 -8.32 -23.02
N GLU A 6 -3.70 -9.08 -21.91
CA GLU A 6 -4.73 -9.09 -20.86
C GLU A 6 -4.78 -7.74 -20.12
N LEU A 7 -3.62 -7.10 -19.82
CA LEU A 7 -3.54 -5.80 -19.16
C LEU A 7 -4.07 -4.65 -20.02
N THR A 8 -3.76 -4.67 -21.32
CA THR A 8 -4.15 -3.60 -22.27
C THR A 8 -5.53 -3.81 -22.91
N SER A 9 -6.21 -4.91 -22.59
CA SER A 9 -7.51 -5.28 -23.16
C SER A 9 -8.65 -4.31 -22.83
N GLY A 10 -8.50 -3.46 -21.82
CA GLY A 10 -9.57 -2.62 -21.29
C GLY A 10 -10.71 -3.39 -20.59
N ARG A 11 -10.63 -4.72 -20.50
CA ARG A 11 -11.65 -5.59 -19.89
C ARG A 11 -11.27 -5.90 -18.44
N THR A 12 -11.95 -5.28 -17.47
CA THR A 12 -11.68 -5.42 -16.03
C THR A 12 -11.42 -6.85 -15.54
N PRO A 13 -12.19 -7.89 -15.96
CA PRO A 13 -11.90 -9.26 -15.53
C PRO A 13 -10.56 -9.81 -16.01
N LEU A 14 -10.13 -9.45 -17.23
CA LEU A 14 -8.84 -9.86 -17.79
C LEU A 14 -7.69 -9.11 -17.11
N VAL A 15 -7.82 -7.79 -16.98
CA VAL A 15 -6.85 -6.93 -16.26
C VAL A 15 -6.64 -7.47 -14.83
N LYS A 16 -7.73 -7.71 -14.09
CA LYS A 16 -7.64 -8.28 -12.74
C LYS A 16 -6.95 -9.64 -12.72
N LYS A 17 -7.26 -10.52 -13.66
CA LYS A 17 -6.64 -11.85 -13.77
C LYS A 17 -5.12 -11.74 -14.01
N ALA A 18 -4.70 -10.87 -14.94
CA ALA A 18 -3.29 -10.63 -15.25
C ALA A 18 -2.56 -10.05 -14.02
N ALA A 19 -3.11 -9.00 -13.41
CA ALA A 19 -2.54 -8.39 -12.21
C ALA A 19 -2.34 -9.39 -11.06
N LYS A 20 -3.33 -10.27 -10.81
CA LYS A 20 -3.21 -11.35 -9.81
C LYS A 20 -2.06 -12.30 -10.11
N LYS A 21 -1.83 -12.64 -11.36
CA LYS A 21 -0.75 -13.57 -11.76
C LYS A 21 0.62 -12.91 -11.66
N ILE A 22 0.74 -11.66 -12.10
CA ILE A 22 1.96 -10.86 -11.98
C ILE A 22 2.34 -10.71 -10.49
N LEU A 23 1.36 -10.32 -9.65
CA LEU A 23 1.55 -10.22 -8.19
C LEU A 23 2.04 -11.54 -7.58
N ARG A 24 1.37 -12.66 -7.88
CA ARG A 24 1.72 -13.98 -7.32
C ARG A 24 3.08 -14.46 -7.77
N GLY A 25 3.41 -14.25 -9.03
CA GLY A 25 4.69 -14.65 -9.65
C GLY A 25 5.80 -13.63 -9.43
N ARG A 26 5.53 -12.45 -8.89
CA ARG A 26 6.46 -11.30 -8.80
C ARG A 26 7.16 -11.05 -10.13
N LEU A 27 6.38 -11.05 -11.22
CA LEU A 27 6.90 -10.98 -12.57
C LEU A 27 7.30 -9.55 -12.93
N LYS A 28 8.61 -9.30 -13.05
CA LYS A 28 9.16 -7.97 -13.40
C LYS A 28 8.97 -7.64 -14.88
N GLY A 29 9.12 -6.35 -15.23
CA GLY A 29 9.05 -5.86 -16.61
C GLY A 29 7.65 -5.46 -17.08
N TYR A 30 6.64 -5.50 -16.20
CA TYR A 30 5.27 -5.12 -16.53
C TYR A 30 4.88 -3.70 -16.07
N GLY A 31 5.79 -2.93 -15.45
CA GLY A 31 5.52 -1.60 -14.88
C GLY A 31 4.68 -0.69 -15.78
N PRO A 32 5.14 -0.37 -17.03
CA PRO A 32 4.37 0.50 -17.92
C PRO A 32 2.98 -0.02 -18.27
N PHE A 33 2.80 -1.33 -18.38
CA PHE A 33 1.49 -1.93 -18.68
C PHE A 33 0.57 -1.96 -17.45
N LEU A 34 1.13 -2.14 -16.25
CA LEU A 34 0.40 -2.00 -14.98
C LEU A 34 -0.07 -0.56 -14.79
N HIS A 35 0.79 0.43 -15.10
CA HIS A 35 0.44 1.84 -15.07
C HIS A 35 -0.75 2.14 -16.00
N GLN A 36 -0.62 1.82 -17.29
CA GLN A 36 -1.68 2.03 -18.27
C GLN A 36 -3.00 1.35 -17.87
N ALA A 37 -2.91 0.13 -17.37
CA ALA A 37 -4.07 -0.60 -16.89
C ALA A 37 -4.71 0.07 -15.68
N LEU A 38 -3.91 0.58 -14.73
CA LEU A 38 -4.39 1.28 -13.55
C LEU A 38 -5.13 2.57 -13.92
N GLU A 39 -4.56 3.39 -14.83
CA GLU A 39 -5.25 4.58 -15.35
C GLU A 39 -6.64 4.23 -15.91
N GLY A 40 -6.71 3.23 -16.80
CA GLY A 40 -7.98 2.81 -17.38
C GLY A 40 -8.97 2.22 -16.36
N GLU A 41 -8.49 1.60 -15.30
CA GLU A 41 -9.36 1.07 -14.25
C GLU A 41 -9.80 2.15 -13.25
N MET A 42 -8.99 3.20 -13.01
CA MET A 42 -9.37 4.33 -12.14
C MET A 42 -10.59 5.11 -12.66
N GLU A 43 -10.81 5.11 -13.98
CA GLU A 43 -11.98 5.74 -14.60
C GLU A 43 -13.28 4.91 -14.48
N LYS A 44 -13.22 3.70 -13.91
CA LYS A 44 -14.35 2.77 -13.82
C LYS A 44 -14.89 2.66 -12.40
N PRO A 45 -16.15 3.04 -12.13
CA PRO A 45 -16.68 3.15 -10.76
C PRO A 45 -16.71 1.85 -9.93
N LYS A 46 -16.68 0.68 -10.58
CA LYS A 46 -16.84 -0.63 -9.92
C LYS A 46 -15.61 -1.53 -10.02
N SER A 47 -14.46 -0.99 -10.43
CA SER A 47 -13.25 -1.77 -10.68
C SER A 47 -12.27 -1.82 -9.49
N TRP A 48 -12.71 -1.44 -8.29
CA TRP A 48 -11.86 -1.33 -7.10
C TRP A 48 -10.99 -2.58 -6.83
N GLU A 49 -11.51 -3.77 -7.09
CA GLU A 49 -10.74 -5.01 -6.89
C GLU A 49 -9.60 -5.14 -7.92
N SER A 50 -9.84 -4.73 -9.17
CA SER A 50 -8.82 -4.66 -10.20
C SER A 50 -7.75 -3.63 -9.85
N GLN A 51 -8.15 -2.44 -9.44
CA GLN A 51 -7.26 -1.37 -8.97
C GLN A 51 -6.36 -1.84 -7.83
N MET A 52 -6.94 -2.50 -6.82
CA MET A 52 -6.19 -3.07 -5.69
C MET A 52 -5.11 -4.07 -6.16
N TYR A 53 -5.45 -5.01 -7.07
CA TYR A 53 -4.47 -5.98 -7.54
C TYR A 53 -3.38 -5.37 -8.42
N LEU A 54 -3.70 -4.33 -9.20
CA LEU A 54 -2.72 -3.58 -9.97
C LEU A 54 -1.73 -2.87 -9.05
N LEU A 55 -2.21 -2.15 -8.04
CA LEU A 55 -1.37 -1.47 -7.05
C LEU A 55 -0.45 -2.44 -6.31
N TYR A 56 -0.97 -3.58 -5.89
CA TYR A 56 -0.15 -4.60 -5.22
C TYR A 56 0.83 -5.30 -6.17
N ALA A 57 0.48 -5.45 -7.45
CA ALA A 57 1.39 -5.97 -8.46
C ALA A 57 2.56 -5.00 -8.70
N MET A 58 2.29 -3.70 -8.83
CA MET A 58 3.33 -2.67 -8.94
C MET A 58 4.28 -2.69 -7.74
N ALA A 59 3.73 -2.75 -6.52
CA ALA A 59 4.53 -2.86 -5.31
C ALA A 59 5.39 -4.14 -5.28
N ALA A 60 4.80 -5.29 -5.61
CA ALA A 60 5.49 -6.59 -5.53
C ALA A 60 6.54 -6.81 -6.65
N THR A 61 6.50 -6.01 -7.71
CA THR A 61 7.43 -6.05 -8.85
C THR A 61 8.43 -4.91 -8.86
N ASP A 62 8.48 -4.14 -7.77
CA ASP A 62 9.45 -3.07 -7.52
C ASP A 62 9.39 -1.94 -8.56
N CYS A 63 8.16 -1.50 -8.95
CA CYS A 63 7.95 -0.40 -9.91
C CYS A 63 8.18 0.97 -9.24
N THR A 64 9.39 1.26 -8.79
CA THR A 64 9.73 2.50 -8.06
C THR A 64 9.59 3.75 -8.90
N GLU A 65 9.77 3.64 -10.22
CA GLU A 65 9.56 4.70 -11.20
C GLU A 65 8.13 5.24 -11.19
N GLU A 66 7.16 4.46 -10.69
CA GLU A 66 5.75 4.82 -10.65
C GLU A 66 5.34 5.61 -9.38
N ILE A 67 6.24 5.78 -8.41
CA ILE A 67 5.94 6.50 -7.16
C ILE A 67 5.35 7.91 -7.42
N PRO A 68 5.91 8.75 -8.31
CA PRO A 68 5.34 10.07 -8.56
C PRO A 68 3.90 10.01 -9.10
N TYR A 69 3.62 9.07 -9.99
CA TYR A 69 2.27 8.85 -10.51
C TYR A 69 1.33 8.40 -9.38
N LEU A 70 1.71 7.40 -8.60
CA LEU A 70 0.90 6.90 -7.48
C LEU A 70 0.61 7.99 -6.46
N LYS A 71 1.58 8.85 -6.12
CA LYS A 71 1.37 10.02 -5.26
C LYS A 71 0.38 11.01 -5.87
N SER A 72 0.43 11.23 -7.18
CA SER A 72 -0.54 12.12 -7.84
C SER A 72 -1.98 11.61 -7.75
N LEU A 73 -2.18 10.30 -7.69
CA LEU A 73 -3.51 9.70 -7.51
C LEU A 73 -4.11 10.00 -6.12
N LEU A 74 -3.30 10.17 -5.07
CA LEU A 74 -3.82 10.54 -3.73
C LEU A 74 -4.50 11.91 -3.71
N LEU A 75 -4.20 12.77 -4.69
CA LEU A 75 -4.81 14.09 -4.83
C LEU A 75 -6.17 14.05 -5.56
N ARG A 76 -6.52 12.91 -6.13
CA ARG A 76 -7.80 12.72 -6.81
C ARG A 76 -8.90 12.29 -5.82
N ASP A 77 -10.16 12.53 -6.20
CA ASP A 77 -11.30 11.96 -5.48
C ASP A 77 -11.39 10.46 -5.78
N ILE A 78 -10.92 9.63 -4.84
CA ILE A 78 -10.91 8.18 -4.98
C ILE A 78 -12.16 7.60 -4.35
N PRO A 79 -13.07 6.99 -5.15
CA PRO A 79 -14.41 6.66 -4.70
C PRO A 79 -14.47 5.50 -3.71
N THR A 80 -13.39 4.71 -3.56
CA THR A 80 -13.42 3.55 -2.66
C THR A 80 -12.32 3.55 -1.61
N PRO A 81 -12.69 3.31 -0.34
CA PRO A 81 -11.72 3.20 0.76
C PRO A 81 -10.63 2.14 0.52
N VAL A 82 -11.00 1.03 -0.17
CA VAL A 82 -10.07 -0.07 -0.46
C VAL A 82 -8.98 0.38 -1.43
N THR A 83 -9.34 1.09 -2.50
CA THR A 83 -8.37 1.61 -3.47
C THR A 83 -7.44 2.63 -2.81
N TYR A 84 -8.01 3.57 -2.04
CA TYR A 84 -7.22 4.58 -1.34
C TYR A 84 -6.19 3.98 -0.39
N ARG A 85 -6.61 3.01 0.43
CA ARG A 85 -5.70 2.29 1.33
C ARG A 85 -4.64 1.51 0.54
N SER A 86 -5.02 0.82 -0.54
CA SER A 86 -4.09 0.04 -1.36
C SER A 86 -3.04 0.92 -2.05
N LEU A 87 -3.42 2.14 -2.41
CA LEU A 87 -2.52 3.15 -2.95
C LEU A 87 -1.46 3.56 -1.92
N ALA A 88 -1.88 3.85 -0.69
CA ALA A 88 -0.96 4.17 0.40
C ALA A 88 -0.01 2.99 0.72
N VAL A 89 -0.52 1.73 0.67
CA VAL A 89 0.33 0.54 0.79
C VAL A 89 1.39 0.51 -0.31
N ALA A 90 0.99 0.69 -1.57
CA ALA A 90 1.90 0.59 -2.71
C ALA A 90 3.00 1.66 -2.65
N ILE A 91 2.64 2.92 -2.38
CA ILE A 91 3.61 4.03 -2.26
C ILE A 91 4.61 3.76 -1.14
N ALA A 92 4.13 3.49 0.09
CA ALA A 92 5.01 3.24 1.22
C ALA A 92 5.88 2.01 1.02
N TYR A 93 5.34 0.95 0.39
CA TYR A 93 6.09 -0.26 0.07
C TYR A 93 7.24 0.03 -0.89
N LEU A 94 7.01 0.80 -1.96
CA LEU A 94 7.99 1.15 -2.96
C LEU A 94 9.04 2.13 -2.44
N GLU A 95 8.66 3.18 -1.70
CA GLU A 95 9.61 4.14 -1.13
C GLU A 95 10.59 3.49 -0.15
N ASN A 96 10.15 2.50 0.60
CA ASN A 96 11.01 1.78 1.54
C ASN A 96 11.95 0.75 0.88
N LEU A 97 11.86 0.54 -0.45
CA LEU A 97 12.73 -0.40 -1.16
C LEU A 97 14.19 0.05 -1.21
N GLU A 98 14.43 1.32 -1.49
CA GLU A 98 15.75 1.81 -1.87
C GLU A 98 16.48 2.57 -0.78
N THR A 99 15.77 3.23 0.14
CA THR A 99 16.36 4.29 0.97
C THR A 99 16.07 4.20 2.46
N GLU A 100 15.35 3.19 2.94
CA GLU A 100 14.76 3.20 4.30
C GLU A 100 13.99 4.53 4.57
N ASN A 101 13.46 5.14 3.50
CA ASN A 101 12.79 6.42 3.57
C ASN A 101 11.40 6.26 4.18
N LEU A 102 11.19 6.85 5.35
CA LEU A 102 9.92 6.83 6.08
C LEU A 102 9.13 8.14 5.91
N SER A 103 9.54 9.06 5.01
CA SER A 103 8.87 10.36 4.90
C SER A 103 7.38 10.23 4.58
N PHE A 104 7.01 9.42 3.60
CA PHE A 104 5.60 9.20 3.28
C PHE A 104 4.84 8.51 4.43
N VAL A 105 5.50 7.66 5.21
CA VAL A 105 4.90 7.06 6.41
C VAL A 105 4.54 8.15 7.42
N TYR A 106 5.47 9.05 7.73
CA TYR A 106 5.24 10.15 8.66
C TYR A 106 4.17 11.12 8.15
N GLU A 107 4.27 11.57 6.91
CA GLU A 107 3.26 12.41 6.27
C GLU A 107 1.86 11.79 6.37
N SER A 108 1.77 10.49 6.13
CA SER A 108 0.50 9.74 6.19
C SER A 108 -0.07 9.66 7.60
N LEU A 109 0.77 9.45 8.60
CA LEU A 109 0.36 9.40 10.00
C LEU A 109 -0.07 10.78 10.51
N GLU A 110 0.59 11.85 10.05
CA GLU A 110 0.30 13.24 10.40
C GLU A 110 -0.94 13.80 9.69
N SER A 111 -1.34 13.23 8.54
CA SER A 111 -2.44 13.72 7.70
C SER A 111 -3.84 13.60 8.32
N ASN A 112 -3.98 12.94 9.46
CA ASN A 112 -5.27 12.53 10.06
C ASN A 112 -6.16 11.67 9.14
N ASN A 113 -5.63 11.13 8.04
CA ASN A 113 -6.34 10.25 7.15
C ASN A 113 -6.14 8.79 7.57
N LEU A 114 -7.15 8.22 8.23
CA LEU A 114 -7.08 6.86 8.78
C LEU A 114 -6.81 5.77 7.74
N LEU A 115 -7.30 5.93 6.51
CA LEU A 115 -7.08 4.96 5.45
C LEU A 115 -5.63 4.99 4.96
N GLN A 116 -5.05 6.17 4.86
CA GLN A 116 -3.66 6.37 4.48
C GLN A 116 -2.74 5.84 5.58
N ALA A 117 -3.01 6.20 6.84
CA ALA A 117 -2.27 5.70 8.00
C ALA A 117 -2.31 4.15 8.09
N ALA A 118 -3.50 3.55 7.92
CA ALA A 118 -3.64 2.09 7.89
C ALA A 118 -2.86 1.45 6.72
N GLY A 119 -2.82 2.11 5.57
CA GLY A 119 -2.08 1.66 4.39
C GLY A 119 -0.57 1.62 4.64
N VAL A 120 0.02 2.70 5.16
CA VAL A 120 1.45 2.76 5.43
C VAL A 120 1.88 1.76 6.53
N CYS A 121 1.08 1.59 7.59
CA CYS A 121 1.34 0.58 8.60
C CYS A 121 1.32 -0.84 8.01
N ALA A 122 0.38 -1.13 7.10
CA ALA A 122 0.33 -2.41 6.40
C ALA A 122 1.57 -2.61 5.50
N ALA A 123 2.09 -1.57 4.85
CA ALA A 123 3.31 -1.65 4.06
C ALA A 123 4.53 -1.99 4.91
N LEU A 124 4.71 -1.34 6.06
CA LEU A 124 5.80 -1.64 7.00
C LEU A 124 5.75 -3.11 7.45
N TYR A 125 4.54 -3.61 7.74
CA TYR A 125 4.34 -5.02 8.07
C TYR A 125 4.71 -5.97 6.92
N LEU A 126 4.23 -5.69 5.70
CA LEU A 126 4.48 -6.54 4.53
C LEU A 126 5.96 -6.58 4.14
N ARG A 127 6.67 -5.48 4.35
CA ARG A 127 8.12 -5.37 4.10
C ARG A 127 8.96 -5.98 5.21
N LYS A 128 8.38 -6.29 6.36
CA LYS A 128 9.10 -6.75 7.56
C LYS A 128 10.22 -5.79 7.97
N ILE A 129 9.94 -4.51 7.88
CA ILE A 129 10.92 -3.47 8.22
C ILE A 129 11.20 -3.52 9.72
N VAL A 130 12.48 -3.57 10.07
CA VAL A 130 12.93 -3.36 11.44
C VAL A 130 13.24 -1.87 11.59
N LEU A 131 12.39 -1.17 12.35
CA LEU A 131 12.54 0.25 12.59
C LEU A 131 13.66 0.53 13.60
N LYS A 132 14.37 1.65 13.41
CA LYS A 132 15.24 2.22 14.46
C LYS A 132 14.37 2.60 15.67
N ASP A 133 14.97 2.67 16.85
CA ASP A 133 14.22 2.91 18.10
C ASP A 133 13.44 4.21 18.04
N ASP A 134 14.03 5.30 17.55
CA ASP A 134 13.38 6.61 17.46
C ASP A 134 12.21 6.59 16.48
N ASP A 135 12.36 5.92 15.32
CA ASP A 135 11.29 5.77 14.34
C ASP A 135 10.16 4.90 14.89
N PHE A 136 10.50 3.82 15.59
CA PHE A 136 9.52 2.96 16.23
C PHE A 136 8.69 3.73 17.27
N GLU A 137 9.33 4.44 18.21
CA GLU A 137 8.64 5.22 19.25
C GLU A 137 7.76 6.32 18.63
N LYS A 138 8.26 6.99 17.59
CA LYS A 138 7.50 8.02 16.87
C LYS A 138 6.25 7.44 16.23
N ILE A 139 6.38 6.34 15.50
CA ILE A 139 5.24 5.66 14.83
C ILE A 139 4.25 5.15 15.88
N MET A 140 4.73 4.53 16.97
CA MET A 140 3.86 4.06 18.04
C MET A 140 3.10 5.18 18.72
N THR A 141 3.72 6.35 18.92
CA THR A 141 3.05 7.53 19.47
C THR A 141 1.90 7.99 18.59
N PHE A 142 2.05 7.95 17.26
CA PHE A 142 0.94 8.26 16.35
C PHE A 142 -0.17 7.22 16.41
N ILE A 143 0.18 5.94 16.39
CA ILE A 143 -0.77 4.82 16.36
C ILE A 143 -1.62 4.76 17.64
N THR A 144 -1.07 5.15 18.79
CA THR A 144 -1.74 5.09 20.08
C THR A 144 -2.52 6.36 20.43
N LYS A 145 -2.57 7.37 19.57
CA LYS A 145 -3.43 8.54 19.81
C LYS A 145 -4.91 8.13 19.90
N ASP A 146 -5.64 8.75 20.82
CA ASP A 146 -7.06 8.46 21.09
C ASP A 146 -7.93 8.51 19.82
N VAL A 147 -7.66 9.45 18.91
CA VAL A 147 -8.36 9.58 17.63
C VAL A 147 -8.32 8.28 16.80
N TYR A 148 -7.21 7.57 16.84
CA TYR A 148 -7.08 6.29 16.14
C TYR A 148 -7.79 5.16 16.90
N LEU A 149 -7.78 5.18 18.23
CA LEU A 149 -8.42 4.18 19.06
C LEU A 149 -9.95 4.31 19.11
N GLU A 150 -10.50 5.54 19.12
CA GLU A 150 -11.93 5.80 19.15
C GLU A 150 -12.63 5.44 17.83
N ASN A 151 -11.99 5.69 16.68
CA ASN A 151 -12.54 5.34 15.37
C ASN A 151 -12.45 3.84 15.04
N ILE A 152 -11.79 3.06 15.88
CA ILE A 152 -11.62 1.60 15.71
C ILE A 152 -12.96 0.83 15.82
N ARG A 153 -13.96 1.36 16.47
CA ARG A 153 -15.18 0.59 16.82
C ARG A 153 -16.12 0.24 15.66
N GLY A 154 -15.85 0.63 14.42
CA GLY A 154 -16.80 0.46 13.32
C GLY A 154 -16.29 -0.02 11.96
N THR A 155 -15.00 -0.21 11.71
CA THR A 155 -14.49 -0.53 10.36
C THR A 155 -13.36 -1.58 10.35
N ILE A 156 -13.16 -2.26 9.20
CA ILE A 156 -12.09 -3.26 8.99
C ILE A 156 -10.67 -2.63 9.04
N ALA A 157 -10.55 -1.33 8.80
CA ALA A 157 -9.28 -0.61 8.86
C ALA A 157 -8.54 -0.74 10.21
N PRO A 158 -9.23 -0.71 11.36
CA PRO A 158 -8.64 -0.87 12.68
C PRO A 158 -7.95 -2.20 12.92
N PHE A 159 -8.55 -3.29 12.45
CA PHE A 159 -7.97 -4.63 12.65
C PHE A 159 -6.59 -4.75 11.98
N MET A 160 -6.45 -4.25 10.76
CA MET A 160 -5.16 -4.22 10.06
C MET A 160 -4.16 -3.29 10.74
N PHE A 161 -4.63 -2.22 11.34
CA PHE A 161 -3.83 -1.26 12.09
C PHE A 161 -3.28 -1.88 13.40
N ILE A 162 -4.14 -2.54 14.15
CA ILE A 162 -3.76 -3.26 15.38
C ILE A 162 -2.79 -4.40 15.06
N LEU A 163 -3.04 -5.16 13.99
CA LEU A 163 -2.12 -6.21 13.55
C LEU A 163 -0.76 -5.66 13.16
N ALA A 164 -0.71 -4.56 12.39
CA ALA A 164 0.54 -3.93 12.00
C ALA A 164 1.29 -3.38 13.21
N ALA A 165 0.60 -2.70 14.13
CA ALA A 165 1.17 -2.18 15.37
C ALA A 165 1.69 -3.30 16.27
N SER A 166 0.90 -4.35 16.46
CA SER A 166 1.30 -5.52 17.27
C SER A 166 2.50 -6.23 16.67
N TYR A 167 2.55 -6.35 15.34
CA TYR A 167 3.67 -6.98 14.66
C TYR A 167 4.94 -6.12 14.74
N LEU A 168 4.85 -4.82 14.50
CA LEU A 168 5.99 -3.89 14.65
C LEU A 168 6.53 -3.95 16.08
N TYR A 169 5.64 -3.98 17.08
CA TYR A 169 6.03 -4.15 18.48
C TYR A 169 6.77 -5.46 18.73
N ILE A 170 6.25 -6.60 18.25
CA ILE A 170 6.86 -7.92 18.42
C ILE A 170 8.20 -8.00 17.69
N GLN A 171 8.28 -7.55 16.44
CA GLN A 171 9.50 -7.58 15.64
C GLN A 171 10.62 -6.76 16.27
N ASN A 172 10.33 -5.53 16.70
CA ASN A 172 11.34 -4.69 17.35
C ASN A 172 11.76 -5.25 18.72
N ARG A 173 10.85 -5.91 19.46
CA ARG A 173 11.19 -6.56 20.74
C ARG A 173 12.04 -7.81 20.57
N ILE A 174 11.86 -8.56 19.48
CA ILE A 174 12.70 -9.73 19.14
C ILE A 174 14.07 -9.26 18.66
N ALA A 175 14.14 -8.28 17.77
CA ALA A 175 15.41 -7.72 17.26
C ALA A 175 16.29 -7.12 18.37
N ARG A 176 15.68 -6.59 19.45
CA ARG A 176 16.43 -6.05 20.61
C ARG A 176 16.96 -7.14 21.56
N LYS A 177 16.61 -8.40 21.38
CA LYS A 177 17.07 -9.52 22.21
C LYS A 177 18.14 -10.38 21.54
N LEU A 178 18.46 -10.13 20.28
CA LEU A 178 19.53 -10.74 19.50
C LEU A 178 20.71 -9.78 19.41
#